data_cf4d964955955d6763a5fa171367f10c
#
_entry.id   cf4d964955955d6763a5fa171367f10c
#
_cell.length_a   1.000
_cell.length_b   1.000
_cell.length_c   1.000
_cell.angle_alpha   90.00
_cell.angle_beta   90.00
_cell.angle_gamma   90.00
#
_symmetry.space_group_name_H-M   'P 1'
#
loop_
_entity.id
_entity.type
_entity.pdbx_description
1 polymer ?
#
loop_
_entity_poly.entity_id
_entity_poly.type
_entity_poly.pdbx_seq_one_letter_code
_entity_poly.pdbx_strand_id
1 'polypeptide(L)'
;MSPDELTAAERSVLDHLDESALVESLMELVRIPSMGGSDEEVEVQEVAAGLLRDLDTDVDRWDIDLDELTADPWFPGVEVPRERAVGVVGTTAGEGMPGLVLQGHLDVVPPGDPDSWLGVNPFSAEIREGALYGRGACDMKAGAAANLAVLRTLRTAGVRLERPLALHFVVGEEDGGLGAFATLRRGHIGEAAVITEPTSAKIITATAGALTFRIEVAGRSAHGSMRTEGVSAFEAFLPIHAALMEFEAERNRDPDPMFLGKTPFALSFGLVQAGEWSSNVPDRLVAEGRFGVQIHEDPRLARARFEDVITEVALKDPWLRENRPVVTWPGGQFASGSTDADHPLVAQVSGAVSLTGGPTPRLAAGVYGSDLRLYTGYGGIPTIHYGPGDIADAHAPLEKVDLDQLVQVTRALVLLAIRRCGLAA
;
A
#
# COMPACT_ATOMS: atom_id res chain seq x y z
N MET A 1 32.41 -11.72 14.77
CA MET A 1 32.16 -10.33 15.19
C MET A 1 30.79 -10.29 15.82
N SER A 2 30.63 -9.54 16.90
CA SER A 2 29.32 -9.44 17.56
C SER A 2 28.32 -8.75 16.60
N PRO A 3 27.12 -9.30 16.37
CA PRO A 3 26.11 -8.62 15.58
C PRO A 3 25.60 -7.31 16.23
N ASP A 4 26.02 -7.03 17.45
CA ASP A 4 25.53 -5.95 18.29
C ASP A 4 26.37 -4.66 18.21
N GLU A 5 27.38 -4.61 17.30
CA GLU A 5 28.19 -3.41 17.08
C GLU A 5 28.42 -3.14 15.59
N LEU A 6 28.57 -1.85 15.23
CA LEU A 6 28.98 -1.46 13.89
C LEU A 6 30.46 -1.78 13.66
N THR A 7 30.78 -2.38 12.54
CA THR A 7 32.18 -2.49 12.09
C THR A 7 32.72 -1.14 11.63
N ALA A 8 34.03 -1.02 11.49
CA ALA A 8 34.65 0.19 10.94
C ALA A 8 34.21 0.46 9.48
N ALA A 9 34.04 -0.61 8.68
CA ALA A 9 33.56 -0.50 7.31
C ALA A 9 32.10 0.00 7.26
N GLU A 10 31.22 -0.56 8.09
CA GLU A 10 29.82 -0.12 8.15
C GLU A 10 29.70 1.36 8.59
N ARG A 11 30.48 1.79 9.58
CA ARG A 11 30.53 3.20 9.98
C ARG A 11 30.99 4.09 8.83
N SER A 12 32.09 3.71 8.17
CA SER A 12 32.62 4.46 7.03
C SER A 12 31.56 4.61 5.92
N VAL A 13 30.79 3.57 5.61
CA VAL A 13 29.72 3.68 4.60
C VAL A 13 28.60 4.62 5.08
N LEU A 14 28.16 4.49 6.33
CA LEU A 14 27.11 5.35 6.90
C LEU A 14 27.49 6.84 6.92
N ASP A 15 28.78 7.16 7.04
CA ASP A 15 29.29 8.54 7.00
C ASP A 15 29.22 9.18 5.59
N HIS A 16 28.96 8.39 4.56
CA HIS A 16 28.77 8.87 3.18
C HIS A 16 27.29 9.16 2.83
N LEU A 17 26.37 9.03 3.78
CA LEU A 17 24.98 9.42 3.54
C LEU A 17 24.87 10.93 3.30
N ASP A 18 24.46 11.31 2.11
CA ASP A 18 24.18 12.69 1.71
C ASP A 18 22.72 13.03 1.98
N GLU A 19 22.47 13.68 3.13
CA GLU A 19 21.13 14.08 3.57
C GLU A 19 20.50 15.13 2.65
N SER A 20 21.31 16.03 2.05
CA SER A 20 20.82 17.02 1.11
C SER A 20 20.31 16.36 -0.18
N ALA A 21 21.11 15.44 -0.74
CA ALA A 21 20.71 14.71 -1.93
C ALA A 21 19.52 13.77 -1.70
N LEU A 22 19.32 13.25 -0.47
CA LEU A 22 18.13 12.51 -0.08
C LEU A 22 16.88 13.39 -0.15
N VAL A 23 16.94 14.59 0.47
CA VAL A 23 15.82 15.54 0.47
C VAL A 23 15.53 16.06 -0.94
N GLU A 24 16.56 16.35 -1.74
CA GLU A 24 16.42 16.77 -3.13
C GLU A 24 15.71 15.70 -3.98
N SER A 25 16.07 14.43 -3.83
CA SER A 25 15.40 13.32 -4.52
C SER A 25 13.92 13.21 -4.11
N LEU A 26 13.61 13.39 -2.82
CA LEU A 26 12.22 13.41 -2.36
C LEU A 26 11.45 14.59 -2.98
N MET A 27 12.04 15.80 -2.99
CA MET A 27 11.43 16.98 -3.59
C MET A 27 11.15 16.79 -5.08
N GLU A 28 12.07 16.16 -5.81
CA GLU A 28 11.91 15.86 -7.24
C GLU A 28 10.71 14.93 -7.46
N LEU A 29 10.62 13.84 -6.72
CA LEU A 29 9.52 12.87 -6.83
C LEU A 29 8.17 13.49 -6.44
N VAL A 30 8.10 14.26 -5.34
CA VAL A 30 6.84 14.88 -4.87
C VAL A 30 6.30 15.93 -5.85
N ARG A 31 7.17 16.63 -6.58
CA ARG A 31 6.76 17.61 -7.58
C ARG A 31 6.06 17.04 -8.81
N ILE A 32 6.16 15.75 -9.04
CA ILE A 32 5.45 15.05 -10.10
C ILE A 32 4.10 14.58 -9.56
N PRO A 33 2.96 15.07 -10.07
CA PRO A 33 1.62 14.74 -9.58
C PRO A 33 1.14 13.39 -10.13
N SER A 34 1.84 12.33 -9.83
CA SER A 34 1.69 10.97 -10.35
C SER A 34 0.44 10.25 -9.82
N MET A 35 -0.73 10.87 -10.02
CA MET A 35 -2.00 10.23 -9.66
C MET A 35 -2.24 8.99 -10.50
N GLY A 36 -2.80 7.96 -9.88
CA GLY A 36 -3.09 6.69 -10.55
C GLY A 36 -3.79 6.91 -11.91
N GLY A 37 -3.28 6.29 -12.97
CA GLY A 37 -3.81 6.35 -14.34
C GLY A 37 -3.49 7.62 -15.13
N SER A 38 -2.74 8.57 -14.56
CA SER A 38 -2.34 9.79 -15.26
C SER A 38 -1.05 9.60 -16.09
N ASP A 39 -0.76 10.54 -16.99
CA ASP A 39 0.51 10.56 -17.74
C ASP A 39 1.69 10.78 -16.79
N GLU A 40 1.50 11.48 -15.69
CA GLU A 40 2.51 11.74 -14.69
C GLU A 40 2.86 10.49 -13.86
N GLU A 41 1.96 9.48 -13.80
CA GLU A 41 2.29 8.15 -13.25
C GLU A 41 3.36 7.45 -14.13
N VAL A 42 3.32 7.65 -15.44
CA VAL A 42 4.37 7.19 -16.37
C VAL A 42 5.63 8.05 -16.25
N GLU A 43 5.47 9.38 -16.16
CA GLU A 43 6.58 10.33 -16.02
C GLU A 43 7.44 10.03 -14.79
N VAL A 44 6.82 9.80 -13.62
CA VAL A 44 7.57 9.53 -12.39
C VAL A 44 8.39 8.26 -12.48
N GLN A 45 7.92 7.24 -13.20
CA GLN A 45 8.67 6.01 -13.46
C GLN A 45 9.86 6.24 -14.40
N GLU A 46 9.71 7.07 -15.41
CA GLU A 46 10.83 7.44 -16.29
C GLU A 46 11.91 8.23 -15.54
N VAL A 47 11.50 9.14 -14.64
CA VAL A 47 12.43 9.86 -13.76
C VAL A 47 13.15 8.87 -12.84
N ALA A 48 12.43 7.96 -12.20
CA ALA A 48 13.04 6.93 -11.35
C ALA A 48 14.02 6.04 -12.11
N ALA A 49 13.69 5.63 -13.34
CA ALA A 49 14.62 4.88 -14.20
C ALA A 49 15.88 5.69 -14.55
N GLY A 50 15.76 7.00 -14.75
CA GLY A 50 16.89 7.90 -14.95
C GLY A 50 17.79 7.94 -13.72
N LEU A 51 17.21 8.19 -12.53
CA LEU A 51 17.92 8.23 -11.26
C LEU A 51 18.67 6.91 -10.96
N LEU A 52 18.06 5.77 -11.28
CA LEU A 52 18.71 4.46 -11.12
C LEU A 52 19.90 4.28 -12.06
N ARG A 53 19.79 4.70 -13.33
CA ARG A 53 20.94 4.65 -14.28
C ARG A 53 22.09 5.53 -13.82
N ASP A 54 21.79 6.70 -13.28
CA ASP A 54 22.81 7.60 -12.73
C ASP A 54 23.52 7.02 -11.50
N LEU A 55 22.94 6.02 -10.85
CA LEU A 55 23.49 5.29 -9.72
C LEU A 55 24.18 3.98 -10.10
N ASP A 56 24.53 3.78 -11.40
CA ASP A 56 25.25 2.63 -11.92
C ASP A 56 24.55 1.27 -11.64
N THR A 57 23.23 1.25 -11.67
CA THR A 57 22.45 0.00 -11.57
C THR A 57 22.11 -0.54 -12.96
N ASP A 58 21.95 -1.85 -13.07
CA ASP A 58 21.28 -2.48 -14.21
C ASP A 58 19.78 -2.19 -14.10
N VAL A 59 19.24 -1.45 -15.07
CA VAL A 59 17.85 -0.98 -15.04
C VAL A 59 17.01 -1.73 -16.06
N ASP A 60 16.10 -2.56 -15.57
CA ASP A 60 14.99 -3.10 -16.35
C ASP A 60 13.82 -2.12 -16.29
N ARG A 61 13.58 -1.45 -17.42
CA ARG A 61 12.41 -0.58 -17.65
C ARG A 61 11.57 -1.17 -18.76
N TRP A 62 10.27 -1.42 -18.52
CA TRP A 62 9.37 -2.01 -19.52
C TRP A 62 8.00 -1.37 -19.49
N ASP A 63 7.33 -1.36 -20.65
CA ASP A 63 5.89 -1.07 -20.72
C ASP A 63 5.13 -2.32 -20.28
N ILE A 64 4.22 -2.16 -19.32
CA ILE A 64 3.39 -3.26 -18.81
C ILE A 64 2.27 -3.54 -19.82
N ASP A 65 2.18 -4.79 -20.28
CA ASP A 65 1.06 -5.23 -21.10
C ASP A 65 -0.19 -5.39 -20.23
N LEU A 66 -1.06 -4.39 -20.26
CA LEU A 66 -2.26 -4.33 -19.42
C LEU A 66 -3.29 -5.41 -19.80
N ASP A 67 -3.40 -5.75 -21.07
CA ASP A 67 -4.35 -6.79 -21.54
C ASP A 67 -3.91 -8.16 -21.05
N GLU A 68 -2.62 -8.48 -21.17
CA GLU A 68 -2.06 -9.73 -20.68
C GLU A 68 -2.13 -9.82 -19.15
N LEU A 69 -1.84 -8.69 -18.45
CA LEU A 69 -1.81 -8.65 -17.00
C LEU A 69 -3.22 -8.84 -16.40
N THR A 70 -4.22 -8.15 -16.94
CA THR A 70 -5.61 -8.22 -16.46
C THR A 70 -6.28 -9.57 -16.74
N ALA A 71 -5.79 -10.32 -17.73
CA ALA A 71 -6.28 -11.67 -18.04
C ALA A 71 -5.72 -12.74 -17.06
N ASP A 72 -4.71 -12.40 -16.25
CA ASP A 72 -4.12 -13.35 -15.31
C ASP A 72 -5.07 -13.62 -14.13
N PRO A 73 -5.33 -14.89 -13.75
CA PRO A 73 -6.20 -15.21 -12.61
C PRO A 73 -5.75 -14.65 -11.26
N TRP A 74 -4.48 -14.28 -11.13
CA TRP A 74 -3.90 -13.67 -9.92
C TRP A 74 -3.92 -12.14 -9.96
N PHE A 75 -4.44 -11.56 -11.04
CA PHE A 75 -4.49 -10.10 -11.16
C PHE A 75 -5.22 -9.47 -9.97
N PRO A 76 -4.60 -8.49 -9.29
CA PRO A 76 -5.11 -7.95 -8.02
C PRO A 76 -6.29 -6.98 -8.17
N GLY A 77 -6.75 -6.72 -9.39
CA GLY A 77 -7.76 -5.71 -9.69
C GLY A 77 -7.17 -4.31 -9.81
N VAL A 78 -7.99 -3.39 -10.29
CA VAL A 78 -7.70 -1.96 -10.37
C VAL A 78 -8.98 -1.16 -10.15
N GLU A 79 -8.85 0.05 -9.60
CA GLU A 79 -9.96 1.00 -9.44
C GLU A 79 -9.93 2.09 -10.51
N VAL A 80 -8.73 2.46 -10.95
CA VAL A 80 -8.51 3.55 -11.92
C VAL A 80 -8.13 2.98 -13.28
N PRO A 81 -8.84 3.35 -14.36
CA PRO A 81 -8.47 2.94 -15.72
C PRO A 81 -7.12 3.54 -16.12
N ARG A 82 -6.31 2.74 -16.84
CA ARG A 82 -5.00 3.14 -17.37
C ARG A 82 -4.90 2.79 -18.83
N GLU A 83 -4.33 3.69 -19.63
CA GLU A 83 -3.94 3.39 -21.00
C GLU A 83 -2.51 2.84 -21.08
N ARG A 84 -1.66 3.23 -20.13
CA ARG A 84 -0.25 2.84 -20.04
C ARG A 84 0.15 2.66 -18.58
N ALA A 85 1.08 1.75 -18.35
CA ALA A 85 1.81 1.62 -17.10
C ALA A 85 3.26 1.18 -17.38
N VAL A 86 4.19 1.61 -16.53
CA VAL A 86 5.62 1.32 -16.67
C VAL A 86 6.14 0.65 -15.42
N GLY A 87 6.85 -0.46 -15.59
CA GLY A 87 7.60 -1.10 -14.51
C GLY A 87 9.07 -0.68 -14.55
N VAL A 88 9.66 -0.50 -13.36
CA VAL A 88 11.06 -0.10 -13.21
C VAL A 88 11.70 -0.87 -12.07
N VAL A 89 12.78 -1.58 -12.38
CA VAL A 89 13.64 -2.25 -11.40
C VAL A 89 15.09 -1.87 -11.66
N GLY A 90 15.78 -1.44 -10.62
CA GLY A 90 17.23 -1.22 -10.64
C GLY A 90 17.94 -2.27 -9.78
N THR A 91 18.98 -2.91 -10.32
CA THR A 91 19.73 -3.95 -9.61
C THR A 91 21.22 -3.62 -9.60
N THR A 92 21.86 -3.68 -8.43
CA THR A 92 23.31 -3.51 -8.33
C THR A 92 24.03 -4.74 -8.86
N ALA A 93 25.30 -4.58 -9.22
CA ALA A 93 26.17 -5.72 -9.48
C ALA A 93 26.30 -6.61 -8.23
N GLY A 94 26.47 -7.90 -8.44
CA GLY A 94 26.63 -8.93 -7.39
C GLY A 94 26.38 -10.31 -7.97
N GLU A 95 26.55 -11.35 -7.16
CA GLU A 95 26.35 -12.74 -7.58
C GLU A 95 25.01 -13.30 -7.03
N GLY A 96 24.29 -14.01 -7.86
CA GLY A 96 23.05 -14.72 -7.48
C GLY A 96 21.82 -13.84 -7.37
N MET A 97 20.86 -14.31 -6.58
CA MET A 97 19.61 -13.59 -6.31
C MET A 97 19.85 -12.39 -5.39
N PRO A 98 19.13 -11.27 -5.58
CA PRO A 98 19.19 -10.14 -4.66
C PRO A 98 19.02 -10.55 -3.21
N GLY A 99 19.98 -10.18 -2.36
CA GLY A 99 19.95 -10.45 -0.91
C GLY A 99 18.88 -9.61 -0.20
N LEU A 100 18.52 -8.47 -0.81
CA LEU A 100 17.49 -7.58 -0.35
C LEU A 100 16.80 -6.91 -1.55
N VAL A 101 15.48 -6.78 -1.46
CA VAL A 101 14.67 -5.90 -2.30
C VAL A 101 14.18 -4.74 -1.44
N LEU A 102 14.34 -3.52 -1.90
CA LEU A 102 13.68 -2.33 -1.37
C LEU A 102 12.59 -1.91 -2.37
N GLN A 103 11.35 -1.92 -1.94
CA GLN A 103 10.23 -1.57 -2.81
C GLN A 103 9.65 -0.22 -2.36
N GLY A 104 9.17 0.58 -3.32
CA GLY A 104 8.39 1.77 -3.09
C GLY A 104 7.47 2.06 -4.27
N HIS A 105 6.22 2.44 -3.99
CA HIS A 105 5.33 2.92 -5.03
C HIS A 105 5.54 4.43 -5.28
N LEU A 106 5.27 4.84 -6.51
CA LEU A 106 5.44 6.23 -6.96
C LEU A 106 4.12 6.88 -7.38
N ASP A 107 3.03 6.11 -7.49
CA ASP A 107 1.69 6.63 -7.66
C ASP A 107 1.19 7.28 -6.36
N VAL A 108 0.22 8.15 -6.49
CA VAL A 108 -0.40 8.86 -5.36
C VAL A 108 -1.90 9.00 -5.58
N VAL A 109 -2.66 9.06 -4.47
CA VAL A 109 -4.08 9.39 -4.54
C VAL A 109 -4.29 10.89 -4.88
N PRO A 110 -5.49 11.26 -5.39
CA PRO A 110 -5.81 12.67 -5.60
C PRO A 110 -5.64 13.52 -4.33
N PRO A 111 -5.19 14.79 -4.45
CA PRO A 111 -4.95 15.65 -3.29
C PRO A 111 -6.23 16.10 -2.56
N GLY A 112 -7.39 15.89 -3.16
CA GLY A 112 -8.67 16.33 -2.61
C GLY A 112 -8.91 17.84 -2.82
N ASP A 113 -9.70 18.44 -1.91
CA ASP A 113 -10.08 19.85 -1.98
C ASP A 113 -8.85 20.76 -1.78
N PRO A 114 -8.51 21.64 -2.75
CA PRO A 114 -7.39 22.57 -2.63
C PRO A 114 -7.49 23.50 -1.42
N ASP A 115 -8.67 23.89 -0.98
CA ASP A 115 -8.86 24.78 0.16
C ASP A 115 -8.45 24.12 1.47
N SER A 116 -8.49 22.79 1.54
CA SER A 116 -8.05 22.03 2.72
C SER A 116 -6.53 22.03 2.93
N TRP A 117 -5.74 22.40 1.91
CA TRP A 117 -4.28 22.49 1.98
C TRP A 117 -3.77 23.83 2.56
N LEU A 118 -4.65 24.71 3.01
CA LEU A 118 -4.31 25.95 3.70
C LEU A 118 -3.24 26.80 2.97
N GLY A 119 -3.30 26.84 1.65
CA GLY A 119 -2.39 27.61 0.79
C GLY A 119 -1.07 26.89 0.46
N VAL A 120 -0.87 25.66 0.86
CA VAL A 120 0.21 24.79 0.38
C VAL A 120 -0.23 24.18 -0.95
N ASN A 121 0.60 24.27 -2.00
CA ASN A 121 0.36 23.49 -3.21
C ASN A 121 0.74 22.02 -2.93
N PRO A 122 -0.16 21.03 -3.13
CA PRO A 122 0.09 19.61 -2.86
C PRO A 122 1.35 19.04 -3.53
N PHE A 123 1.81 19.66 -4.60
CA PHE A 123 2.99 19.20 -5.35
C PHE A 123 4.15 20.22 -5.34
N SER A 124 4.17 21.13 -4.36
CA SER A 124 5.29 22.08 -4.21
C SER A 124 6.54 21.49 -3.58
N ALA A 125 6.40 20.43 -2.82
CA ALA A 125 7.48 19.88 -1.97
C ALA A 125 8.05 20.93 -1.01
N GLU A 126 7.19 21.68 -0.34
CA GLU A 126 7.60 22.78 0.53
C GLU A 126 8.12 22.24 1.87
N ILE A 127 9.26 22.79 2.32
CA ILE A 127 9.82 22.44 3.63
C ILE A 127 9.42 23.51 4.64
N ARG A 128 8.78 23.08 5.73
CA ARG A 128 8.41 23.92 6.88
C ARG A 128 8.74 23.18 8.18
N GLU A 129 9.36 23.84 9.13
CA GLU A 129 9.61 23.33 10.49
C GLU A 129 10.21 21.91 10.53
N GLY A 130 11.14 21.60 9.64
CA GLY A 130 11.81 20.29 9.58
C GLY A 130 11.01 19.18 8.90
N ALA A 131 9.84 19.47 8.32
CA ALA A 131 9.05 18.52 7.56
C ALA A 131 8.89 18.96 6.09
N LEU A 132 8.83 18.00 5.16
CA LEU A 132 8.49 18.22 3.76
C LEU A 132 7.01 17.91 3.55
N TYR A 133 6.29 18.89 3.02
CA TYR A 133 4.85 18.83 2.74
C TYR A 133 4.58 18.54 1.27
N GLY A 134 3.64 17.66 1.01
CA GLY A 134 3.13 17.38 -0.33
C GLY A 134 2.39 16.04 -0.41
N ARG A 135 1.53 15.87 -1.40
CA ARG A 135 0.88 14.59 -1.69
C ARG A 135 1.93 13.57 -2.13
N GLY A 136 1.96 12.42 -1.49
CA GLY A 136 2.97 11.40 -1.67
C GLY A 136 4.25 11.63 -0.86
N ALA A 137 4.37 12.74 -0.12
CA ALA A 137 5.53 12.99 0.73
C ALA A 137 5.67 11.94 1.83
N CYS A 138 4.54 11.51 2.40
CA CYS A 138 4.47 10.43 3.39
C CYS A 138 4.26 9.08 2.69
N ASP A 139 3.28 9.01 1.81
CA ASP A 139 2.80 7.79 1.17
C ASP A 139 3.06 7.80 -0.35
N MET A 140 4.17 7.14 -0.85
CA MET A 140 5.33 6.74 -0.05
C MET A 140 6.65 7.19 -0.70
N LYS A 141 6.64 8.39 -1.37
CA LYS A 141 7.83 8.88 -2.09
C LYS A 141 9.02 9.14 -1.17
N ALA A 142 8.80 9.39 0.15
CA ALA A 142 9.88 9.45 1.13
C ALA A 142 10.60 8.10 1.25
N GLY A 143 9.85 7.00 1.28
CA GLY A 143 10.42 5.65 1.24
C GLY A 143 11.20 5.39 -0.05
N ALA A 144 10.64 5.79 -1.20
CA ALA A 144 11.32 5.66 -2.49
C ALA A 144 12.62 6.50 -2.55
N ALA A 145 12.62 7.72 -2.01
CA ALA A 145 13.82 8.55 -1.91
C ALA A 145 14.88 7.93 -0.97
N ALA A 146 14.44 7.33 0.16
CA ALA A 146 15.33 6.58 1.05
C ALA A 146 15.98 5.39 0.33
N ASN A 147 15.22 4.65 -0.50
CA ASN A 147 15.75 3.55 -1.31
C ASN A 147 16.82 4.03 -2.29
N LEU A 148 16.61 5.15 -3.00
CA LEU A 148 17.64 5.77 -3.86
C LEU A 148 18.86 6.20 -3.06
N ALA A 149 18.69 6.77 -1.88
CA ALA A 149 19.77 7.22 -1.03
C ALA A 149 20.63 6.06 -0.51
N VAL A 150 20.06 4.86 -0.30
CA VAL A 150 20.84 3.65 -0.01
C VAL A 150 21.84 3.37 -1.13
N LEU A 151 21.40 3.35 -2.39
CA LEU A 151 22.30 3.13 -3.55
C LEU A 151 23.35 4.24 -3.66
N ARG A 152 22.95 5.50 -3.52
CA ARG A 152 23.84 6.65 -3.58
C ARG A 152 24.94 6.57 -2.52
N THR A 153 24.57 6.19 -1.30
CA THR A 153 25.51 6.02 -0.19
C THR A 153 26.53 4.92 -0.46
N LEU A 154 26.09 3.76 -0.93
CA LEU A 154 26.98 2.65 -1.30
C LEU A 154 27.95 3.05 -2.42
N ARG A 155 27.45 3.73 -3.46
CA ARG A 155 28.27 4.21 -4.57
C ARG A 155 29.31 5.24 -4.12
N THR A 156 28.89 6.25 -3.33
CA THR A 156 29.77 7.32 -2.84
C THR A 156 30.84 6.76 -1.92
N ALA A 157 30.51 5.74 -1.11
CA ALA A 157 31.49 5.03 -0.30
C ALA A 157 32.43 4.14 -1.10
N GLY A 158 32.19 3.96 -2.40
CA GLY A 158 33.05 3.14 -3.29
C GLY A 158 33.02 1.64 -2.97
N VAL A 159 31.95 1.16 -2.30
CA VAL A 159 31.80 -0.25 -1.92
C VAL A 159 31.04 -1.05 -2.97
N ARG A 160 31.38 -2.34 -3.08
CA ARG A 160 30.63 -3.32 -3.86
C ARG A 160 29.91 -4.29 -2.93
N LEU A 161 28.80 -4.80 -3.38
CA LEU A 161 28.07 -5.83 -2.68
C LEU A 161 28.43 -7.22 -3.21
N GLU A 162 28.48 -8.23 -2.33
CA GLU A 162 28.67 -9.63 -2.72
C GLU A 162 27.44 -10.15 -3.48
N ARG A 163 26.25 -9.82 -2.97
CA ARG A 163 24.96 -10.14 -3.59
C ARG A 163 24.25 -8.85 -4.03
N PRO A 164 23.43 -8.92 -5.09
CA PRO A 164 22.74 -7.74 -5.55
C PRO A 164 21.78 -7.18 -4.49
N LEU A 165 21.61 -5.85 -4.51
CA LEU A 165 20.48 -5.12 -3.95
C LEU A 165 19.58 -4.73 -5.12
N ALA A 166 18.28 -5.00 -5.02
CA ALA A 166 17.30 -4.58 -6.01
C ALA A 166 16.38 -3.49 -5.45
N LEU A 167 16.08 -2.49 -6.26
CA LEU A 167 15.06 -1.49 -6.01
C LEU A 167 13.90 -1.70 -6.98
N HIS A 168 12.69 -1.92 -6.44
CA HIS A 168 11.47 -2.03 -7.21
C HIS A 168 10.67 -0.74 -7.06
N PHE A 169 10.57 0.05 -8.13
CA PHE A 169 9.66 1.19 -8.19
C PHE A 169 8.40 0.78 -8.94
N VAL A 170 7.28 0.83 -8.26
CA VAL A 170 6.00 0.33 -8.76
C VAL A 170 4.97 1.44 -8.86
N VAL A 171 3.89 1.17 -9.57
CA VAL A 171 2.71 2.04 -9.73
C VAL A 171 1.44 1.26 -9.48
N GLY A 172 0.33 1.98 -9.22
CA GLY A 172 -0.96 1.38 -8.99
C GLY A 172 -1.03 0.58 -7.69
N GLU A 173 -0.20 0.90 -6.69
CA GLU A 173 -0.33 0.35 -5.34
C GLU A 173 -1.64 0.78 -4.72
N GLU A 174 -1.93 2.09 -4.80
CA GLU A 174 -3.09 2.78 -4.21
C GLU A 174 -4.45 2.25 -4.71
N ASP A 175 -4.45 1.53 -5.82
CA ASP A 175 -5.70 1.05 -6.42
C ASP A 175 -5.72 -0.46 -6.76
N GLY A 176 -4.73 -1.23 -6.29
CA GLY A 176 -4.77 -2.68 -6.44
C GLY A 176 -3.44 -3.41 -6.51
N GLY A 177 -2.29 -2.73 -6.69
CA GLY A 177 -0.97 -3.37 -6.73
C GLY A 177 -0.55 -3.90 -8.11
N LEU A 178 -1.08 -3.30 -9.17
CA LEU A 178 -0.79 -3.66 -10.56
C LEU A 178 0.71 -3.72 -10.86
N GLY A 179 1.47 -2.68 -10.46
CA GLY A 179 2.90 -2.57 -10.73
C GLY A 179 3.73 -3.61 -9.98
N ALA A 180 3.41 -3.86 -8.71
CA ALA A 180 4.06 -4.91 -7.91
C ALA A 180 3.79 -6.29 -8.51
N PHE A 181 2.55 -6.56 -8.90
CA PHE A 181 2.18 -7.81 -9.55
C PHE A 181 2.93 -8.02 -10.88
N ALA A 182 2.98 -6.98 -11.73
CA ALA A 182 3.74 -7.02 -12.99
C ALA A 182 5.23 -7.26 -12.76
N THR A 183 5.81 -6.64 -11.74
CA THR A 183 7.22 -6.77 -11.37
C THR A 183 7.55 -8.19 -10.94
N LEU A 184 6.74 -8.76 -10.05
CA LEU A 184 6.91 -10.15 -9.59
C LEU A 184 6.67 -11.17 -10.72
N ARG A 185 5.65 -10.94 -11.55
CA ARG A 185 5.35 -11.78 -12.71
C ARG A 185 6.47 -11.77 -13.75
N ARG A 186 7.19 -10.66 -13.89
CA ARG A 186 8.39 -10.55 -14.75
C ARG A 186 9.59 -11.30 -14.17
N GLY A 187 9.52 -11.77 -12.93
CA GLY A 187 10.56 -12.58 -12.29
C GLY A 187 11.52 -11.79 -11.40
N HIS A 188 11.24 -10.52 -11.13
CA HIS A 188 12.03 -9.76 -10.16
C HIS A 188 11.69 -10.18 -8.74
N ILE A 189 12.55 -10.99 -8.14
CA ILE A 189 12.41 -11.55 -6.80
C ILE A 189 13.71 -11.37 -6.00
N GLY A 190 13.66 -11.60 -4.69
CA GLY A 190 14.83 -11.55 -3.80
C GLY A 190 14.63 -12.47 -2.59
N GLU A 191 15.67 -12.63 -1.77
CA GLU A 191 15.59 -13.46 -0.56
C GLU A 191 14.71 -12.87 0.53
N ALA A 192 14.60 -11.54 0.56
CA ALA A 192 13.71 -10.80 1.45
C ALA A 192 13.42 -9.43 0.85
N ALA A 193 12.32 -8.82 1.25
CA ALA A 193 11.96 -7.47 0.82
C ALA A 193 11.58 -6.58 2.01
N VAL A 194 11.86 -5.29 1.87
CA VAL A 194 11.32 -4.22 2.71
C VAL A 194 10.56 -3.26 1.81
N ILE A 195 9.27 -3.11 2.08
CA ILE A 195 8.44 -2.07 1.48
C ILE A 195 8.54 -0.86 2.39
N THR A 196 8.98 0.27 1.84
CA THR A 196 9.35 1.45 2.64
C THR A 196 8.16 2.39 2.87
N GLU A 197 6.99 1.79 3.15
CA GLU A 197 5.74 2.44 3.56
C GLU A 197 5.86 3.23 4.86
N PRO A 198 5.00 4.25 5.08
CA PRO A 198 4.99 5.01 6.33
C PRO A 198 4.58 4.14 7.51
N THR A 199 5.50 3.88 8.43
CA THR A 199 5.28 2.97 9.56
C THR A 199 5.38 3.64 10.93
N SER A 200 5.63 4.94 11.02
CA SER A 200 5.88 5.64 12.28
C SER A 200 6.99 4.95 13.10
N ALA A 201 8.08 4.55 12.44
CA ALA A 201 9.20 3.81 13.01
C ALA A 201 8.85 2.44 13.61
N LYS A 202 7.71 1.85 13.25
CA LYS A 202 7.34 0.46 13.59
C LYS A 202 7.82 -0.51 12.50
N ILE A 203 7.89 -1.79 12.82
CA ILE A 203 8.01 -2.86 11.83
C ILE A 203 6.62 -3.47 11.67
N ILE A 204 6.05 -3.37 10.47
CA ILE A 204 4.76 -3.98 10.13
C ILE A 204 5.04 -5.33 9.49
N THR A 205 4.70 -6.40 10.18
CA THR A 205 4.94 -7.78 9.72
C THR A 205 3.74 -8.41 9.03
N ALA A 206 2.57 -7.79 9.17
CA ALA A 206 1.34 -8.27 8.54
C ALA A 206 0.43 -7.09 8.18
N THR A 207 -0.35 -7.25 7.11
CA THR A 207 -1.40 -6.29 6.74
C THR A 207 -2.72 -7.02 6.53
N ALA A 208 -3.81 -6.43 7.02
CA ALA A 208 -5.15 -6.89 6.71
C ALA A 208 -5.43 -6.77 5.21
N GLY A 209 -6.32 -7.62 4.70
CA GLY A 209 -6.83 -7.43 3.36
C GLY A 209 -7.97 -6.40 3.32
N ALA A 210 -8.30 -5.95 2.12
CA ALA A 210 -9.40 -5.04 1.87
C ALA A 210 -10.04 -5.36 0.52
N LEU A 211 -11.34 -5.66 0.53
CA LEU A 211 -12.09 -5.94 -0.68
C LEU A 211 -13.10 -4.81 -0.92
N THR A 212 -13.10 -4.24 -2.11
CA THR A 212 -14.15 -3.30 -2.51
C THR A 212 -15.39 -4.09 -2.92
N PHE A 213 -16.52 -3.78 -2.33
CA PHE A 213 -17.81 -4.40 -2.62
C PHE A 213 -18.81 -3.40 -3.16
N ARG A 214 -19.78 -3.90 -3.91
CA ARG A 214 -20.96 -3.18 -4.37
C ARG A 214 -22.19 -4.06 -4.16
N ILE A 215 -23.22 -3.53 -3.47
CA ILE A 215 -24.50 -4.18 -3.23
C ILE A 215 -25.58 -3.40 -3.99
N GLU A 216 -26.35 -4.08 -4.80
CA GLU A 216 -27.55 -3.51 -5.44
C GLU A 216 -28.80 -4.15 -4.85
N VAL A 217 -29.74 -3.31 -4.39
CA VAL A 217 -31.03 -3.73 -3.86
C VAL A 217 -32.14 -3.15 -4.73
N ALA A 218 -32.98 -4.03 -5.25
CA ALA A 218 -34.17 -3.65 -6.02
C ALA A 218 -35.35 -3.35 -5.08
N GLY A 219 -36.13 -2.34 -5.46
CA GLY A 219 -37.42 -2.03 -4.89
C GLY A 219 -38.50 -1.98 -5.98
N ARG A 220 -39.58 -1.28 -5.70
CA ARG A 220 -40.67 -0.99 -6.63
C ARG A 220 -41.14 0.43 -6.44
N SER A 221 -41.04 1.26 -7.48
CA SER A 221 -41.46 2.65 -7.43
C SER A 221 -42.94 2.80 -7.23
N ALA A 222 -43.34 3.83 -6.48
CA ALA A 222 -44.69 4.31 -6.32
C ALA A 222 -44.68 5.79 -5.97
N HIS A 223 -45.77 6.49 -6.15
CA HIS A 223 -45.92 7.86 -5.64
C HIS A 223 -45.81 7.89 -4.11
N GLY A 224 -45.09 8.84 -3.55
CA GLY A 224 -44.78 8.91 -2.12
C GLY A 224 -46.03 8.87 -1.21
N SER A 225 -47.20 9.43 -1.67
CA SER A 225 -48.47 9.33 -0.95
C SER A 225 -49.11 7.94 -1.01
N MET A 226 -48.63 7.07 -1.91
CA MET A 226 -49.11 5.70 -2.11
C MET A 226 -47.99 4.70 -1.77
N ARG A 227 -47.18 4.99 -0.73
CA ARG A 227 -45.97 4.22 -0.40
C ARG A 227 -46.20 2.72 -0.21
N THR A 228 -47.41 2.33 0.21
CA THR A 228 -47.83 0.94 0.42
C THR A 228 -47.97 0.15 -0.88
N GLU A 229 -48.11 0.83 -2.03
CA GLU A 229 -48.16 0.22 -3.34
C GLU A 229 -46.78 -0.01 -3.93
N GLY A 230 -45.72 0.61 -3.36
CA GLY A 230 -44.33 0.44 -3.70
C GLY A 230 -43.59 -0.49 -2.73
N VAL A 231 -42.30 -0.67 -2.99
CA VAL A 231 -41.35 -1.30 -2.08
C VAL A 231 -40.10 -0.46 -2.08
N SER A 232 -39.75 0.13 -0.95
CA SER A 232 -38.56 0.98 -0.81
C SER A 232 -37.28 0.14 -0.78
N ALA A 233 -36.43 0.31 -1.78
CA ALA A 233 -35.11 -0.32 -1.79
C ALA A 233 -34.26 0.10 -0.58
N PHE A 234 -34.45 1.34 -0.11
CA PHE A 234 -33.77 1.83 1.09
C PHE A 234 -34.22 1.09 2.36
N GLU A 235 -35.55 0.96 2.58
CA GLU A 235 -36.08 0.23 3.74
C GLU A 235 -35.69 -1.27 3.68
N ALA A 236 -35.66 -1.87 2.48
CA ALA A 236 -35.20 -3.25 2.26
C ALA A 236 -33.70 -3.45 2.54
N PHE A 237 -32.87 -2.41 2.34
CA PHE A 237 -31.43 -2.46 2.64
C PHE A 237 -31.11 -2.37 4.14
N LEU A 238 -31.92 -1.69 4.95
CA LEU A 238 -31.62 -1.47 6.37
C LEU A 238 -31.35 -2.77 7.17
N PRO A 239 -32.13 -3.85 7.04
CA PRO A 239 -31.81 -5.12 7.69
C PRO A 239 -30.49 -5.75 7.21
N ILE A 240 -30.14 -5.58 5.92
CA ILE A 240 -28.87 -6.05 5.36
C ILE A 240 -27.72 -5.29 6.02
N HIS A 241 -27.81 -3.97 6.08
CA HIS A 241 -26.80 -3.13 6.74
C HIS A 241 -26.62 -3.56 8.21
N ALA A 242 -27.72 -3.73 8.96
CA ALA A 242 -27.64 -4.14 10.36
C ALA A 242 -26.94 -5.49 10.53
N ALA A 243 -27.26 -6.49 9.70
CA ALA A 243 -26.60 -7.79 9.74
C ALA A 243 -25.11 -7.74 9.38
N LEU A 244 -24.73 -6.89 8.43
CA LEU A 244 -23.34 -6.69 8.07
C LEU A 244 -22.54 -6.00 9.18
N MET A 245 -23.15 -5.07 9.93
CA MET A 245 -22.52 -4.46 11.12
C MET A 245 -22.36 -5.46 12.27
N GLU A 246 -23.31 -6.37 12.46
CA GLU A 246 -23.16 -7.49 13.42
C GLU A 246 -22.05 -8.45 12.99
N PHE A 247 -21.96 -8.76 11.72
CA PHE A 247 -20.90 -9.56 11.13
C PHE A 247 -19.52 -8.91 11.32
N GLU A 248 -19.38 -7.61 11.06
CA GLU A 248 -18.15 -6.86 11.38
C GLU A 248 -17.76 -7.00 12.85
N ALA A 249 -18.73 -6.76 13.77
CA ALA A 249 -18.48 -6.83 15.21
C ALA A 249 -18.02 -8.24 15.64
N GLU A 250 -18.57 -9.29 15.03
CA GLU A 250 -18.13 -10.65 15.28
C GLU A 250 -16.69 -10.89 14.81
N ARG A 251 -16.34 -10.43 13.61
CA ARG A 251 -15.00 -10.57 13.04
C ARG A 251 -13.91 -9.86 13.85
N ASN A 252 -14.29 -8.81 14.56
CA ASN A 252 -13.38 -7.98 15.37
C ASN A 252 -13.49 -8.25 16.89
N ARG A 253 -14.11 -9.36 17.30
CA ARG A 253 -14.33 -9.66 18.73
C ARG A 253 -13.02 -9.92 19.50
N ASP A 254 -12.06 -10.57 18.87
CA ASP A 254 -10.76 -10.94 19.47
C ASP A 254 -9.64 -10.80 18.42
N PRO A 255 -9.27 -9.55 18.07
CA PRO A 255 -8.25 -9.30 17.07
C PRO A 255 -6.86 -9.62 17.62
N ASP A 256 -5.93 -9.99 16.73
CA ASP A 256 -4.52 -10.17 17.09
C ASP A 256 -3.99 -8.91 17.79
N PRO A 257 -3.29 -9.05 18.93
CA PRO A 257 -2.71 -7.92 19.68
C PRO A 257 -1.72 -7.05 18.88
N MET A 258 -1.18 -7.53 17.77
CA MET A 258 -0.36 -6.72 16.86
C MET A 258 -1.16 -5.60 16.18
N PHE A 259 -2.48 -5.74 16.04
CA PHE A 259 -3.31 -4.64 15.59
C PHE A 259 -3.50 -3.60 16.70
N LEU A 260 -3.11 -2.37 16.43
CA LEU A 260 -3.19 -1.29 17.42
C LEU A 260 -4.59 -0.63 17.50
N GLY A 261 -5.46 -0.98 16.57
CA GLY A 261 -6.84 -0.47 16.49
C GLY A 261 -7.86 -1.46 17.05
N LYS A 262 -9.06 -0.95 17.35
CA LYS A 262 -10.16 -1.77 17.89
C LYS A 262 -10.94 -2.53 16.82
N THR A 263 -10.84 -2.12 15.55
CA THR A 263 -11.61 -2.68 14.42
C THR A 263 -10.68 -2.88 13.22
N PRO A 264 -9.71 -3.82 13.31
CA PRO A 264 -8.74 -4.04 12.23
C PRO A 264 -9.37 -4.51 10.92
N PHE A 265 -10.52 -5.20 11.00
CA PHE A 265 -11.22 -5.74 9.83
C PHE A 265 -12.52 -4.97 9.60
N ALA A 266 -12.38 -3.64 9.42
CA ALA A 266 -13.51 -2.75 9.28
C ALA A 266 -14.34 -3.04 8.02
N LEU A 267 -15.65 -2.89 8.16
CA LEU A 267 -16.63 -2.86 7.07
C LEU A 267 -17.23 -1.46 7.03
N SER A 268 -16.96 -0.72 5.96
CA SER A 268 -17.45 0.64 5.81
C SER A 268 -18.20 0.83 4.50
N PHE A 269 -19.28 1.59 4.55
CA PHE A 269 -20.01 2.04 3.37
C PHE A 269 -19.56 3.44 3.02
N GLY A 270 -18.78 3.58 1.93
CA GLY A 270 -18.28 4.87 1.45
C GLY A 270 -19.30 5.62 0.60
N LEU A 271 -20.18 4.87 -0.08
CA LEU A 271 -21.20 5.42 -0.97
C LEU A 271 -22.52 4.68 -0.78
N VAL A 272 -23.62 5.44 -0.62
CA VAL A 272 -24.99 4.90 -0.63
C VAL A 272 -25.87 5.85 -1.42
N GLN A 273 -26.52 5.33 -2.47
CA GLN A 273 -27.42 6.09 -3.33
C GLN A 273 -28.76 5.37 -3.45
N ALA A 274 -29.87 6.07 -3.22
CA ALA A 274 -31.20 5.50 -3.31
C ALA A 274 -32.20 6.51 -3.89
N GLY A 275 -32.94 6.08 -4.91
CA GLY A 275 -33.99 6.87 -5.55
C GLY A 275 -33.48 8.06 -6.38
N GLU A 276 -34.40 8.70 -7.11
CA GLU A 276 -34.13 9.82 -8.03
C GLU A 276 -34.98 11.06 -7.74
N TRP A 277 -36.08 10.89 -7.05
CA TRP A 277 -37.06 11.96 -6.80
C TRP A 277 -37.69 11.86 -5.41
N SER A 278 -37.72 12.96 -4.66
CA SER A 278 -38.15 13.03 -3.26
C SER A 278 -39.58 12.60 -3.00
N SER A 279 -40.46 12.64 -3.98
CA SER A 279 -41.85 12.22 -3.87
C SER A 279 -42.15 10.82 -4.42
N ASN A 280 -41.13 10.03 -4.67
CA ASN A 280 -41.22 8.63 -5.09
C ASN A 280 -40.72 7.68 -4.01
N VAL A 281 -41.25 6.47 -3.96
CA VAL A 281 -40.64 5.34 -3.26
C VAL A 281 -39.44 4.89 -4.07
N PRO A 282 -38.23 4.83 -3.49
CA PRO A 282 -37.04 4.46 -4.23
C PRO A 282 -37.08 2.97 -4.62
N ASP A 283 -36.90 2.70 -5.92
CA ASP A 283 -36.94 1.36 -6.50
C ASP A 283 -35.57 0.75 -6.76
N ARG A 284 -34.52 1.47 -6.46
CA ARG A 284 -33.14 1.00 -6.52
C ARG A 284 -32.29 1.65 -5.44
N LEU A 285 -31.43 0.84 -4.82
CA LEU A 285 -30.34 1.30 -3.96
C LEU A 285 -29.05 0.65 -4.42
N VAL A 286 -27.99 1.46 -4.44
CA VAL A 286 -26.61 1.00 -4.62
C VAL A 286 -25.82 1.42 -3.38
N ALA A 287 -25.10 0.47 -2.79
CA ALA A 287 -24.17 0.71 -1.70
C ALA A 287 -22.79 0.14 -2.07
N GLU A 288 -21.76 0.94 -1.93
CA GLU A 288 -20.37 0.55 -2.18
C GLU A 288 -19.52 0.81 -0.94
N GLY A 289 -18.52 -0.02 -0.75
CA GLY A 289 -17.69 0.11 0.42
C GLY A 289 -16.51 -0.84 0.46
N ARG A 290 -15.83 -0.81 1.60
CA ARG A 290 -14.66 -1.61 1.90
C ARG A 290 -14.99 -2.69 2.93
N PHE A 291 -14.53 -3.92 2.69
CA PHE A 291 -14.65 -5.05 3.59
C PHE A 291 -13.27 -5.59 3.97
N GLY A 292 -12.93 -5.51 5.27
CA GLY A 292 -11.64 -5.96 5.81
C GLY A 292 -11.53 -7.49 5.84
N VAL A 293 -10.41 -8.02 5.32
CA VAL A 293 -10.09 -9.46 5.31
C VAL A 293 -9.09 -9.78 6.42
N GLN A 294 -9.35 -10.84 7.18
CA GLN A 294 -8.48 -11.27 8.28
C GLN A 294 -7.15 -11.83 7.77
N ILE A 295 -6.13 -11.79 8.62
CA ILE A 295 -4.83 -12.39 8.29
C ILE A 295 -5.02 -13.89 8.04
N HIS A 296 -4.42 -14.40 6.96
CA HIS A 296 -4.54 -15.78 6.47
C HIS A 296 -5.95 -16.21 6.01
N GLU A 297 -6.91 -15.31 5.95
CA GLU A 297 -8.23 -15.62 5.38
C GLU A 297 -8.15 -15.59 3.85
N ASP A 298 -8.67 -16.64 3.21
CA ASP A 298 -8.84 -16.66 1.75
C ASP A 298 -9.90 -15.62 1.34
N PRO A 299 -9.55 -14.64 0.48
CA PRO A 299 -10.51 -13.62 0.02
C PRO A 299 -11.79 -14.19 -0.59
N ARG A 300 -11.71 -15.37 -1.22
CA ARG A 300 -12.89 -16.05 -1.80
C ARG A 300 -13.84 -16.53 -0.71
N LEU A 301 -13.29 -17.04 0.41
CA LEU A 301 -14.11 -17.44 1.56
C LEU A 301 -14.66 -16.22 2.29
N ALA A 302 -13.88 -15.14 2.38
CA ALA A 302 -14.35 -13.87 2.95
C ALA A 302 -15.55 -13.31 2.18
N ARG A 303 -15.48 -13.30 0.83
CA ARG A 303 -16.59 -12.91 -0.05
C ARG A 303 -17.81 -13.79 0.15
N ALA A 304 -17.62 -15.11 0.13
CA ALA A 304 -18.73 -16.05 0.31
C ALA A 304 -19.47 -15.82 1.64
N ARG A 305 -18.75 -15.62 2.74
CA ARG A 305 -19.35 -15.31 4.05
C ARG A 305 -20.12 -13.99 4.05
N PHE A 306 -19.57 -12.96 3.41
CA PHE A 306 -20.26 -11.66 3.26
C PHE A 306 -21.58 -11.82 2.47
N GLU A 307 -21.55 -12.57 1.37
CA GLU A 307 -22.73 -12.86 0.55
C GLU A 307 -23.74 -13.74 1.27
N ASP A 308 -23.29 -14.69 2.09
CA ASP A 308 -24.13 -15.54 2.93
C ASP A 308 -24.93 -14.70 3.94
N VAL A 309 -24.33 -13.72 4.60
CA VAL A 309 -25.01 -12.80 5.54
C VAL A 309 -26.17 -12.08 4.82
N ILE A 310 -25.91 -11.56 3.62
CA ILE A 310 -26.94 -10.87 2.81
C ILE A 310 -28.05 -11.84 2.39
N THR A 311 -27.65 -13.05 1.98
CA THR A 311 -28.58 -14.10 1.57
C THR A 311 -29.50 -14.52 2.72
N GLU A 312 -28.97 -14.68 3.93
CA GLU A 312 -29.77 -15.03 5.13
C GLU A 312 -30.82 -13.97 5.47
N VAL A 313 -30.47 -12.68 5.31
CA VAL A 313 -31.44 -11.58 5.47
C VAL A 313 -32.49 -11.64 4.37
N ALA A 314 -32.07 -11.80 3.12
CA ALA A 314 -32.98 -11.84 1.98
C ALA A 314 -33.99 -12.99 2.06
N LEU A 315 -33.62 -14.13 2.61
CA LEU A 315 -34.52 -15.27 2.80
C LEU A 315 -35.64 -15.00 3.82
N LYS A 316 -35.45 -14.08 4.76
CA LYS A 316 -36.41 -13.71 5.80
C LYS A 316 -37.41 -12.66 5.32
N ASP A 317 -37.07 -11.89 4.30
CA ASP A 317 -37.94 -10.83 3.73
C ASP A 317 -38.70 -11.34 2.51
N PRO A 318 -40.04 -11.17 2.42
CA PRO A 318 -40.85 -11.65 1.29
C PRO A 318 -40.46 -11.04 -0.05
N TRP A 319 -40.05 -9.75 -0.09
CA TRP A 319 -39.65 -9.08 -1.32
C TRP A 319 -38.23 -9.50 -1.76
N LEU A 320 -37.27 -9.45 -0.83
CA LEU A 320 -35.89 -9.78 -1.12
C LEU A 320 -35.69 -11.25 -1.51
N ARG A 321 -36.57 -12.14 -1.06
CA ARG A 321 -36.54 -13.56 -1.43
C ARG A 321 -36.77 -13.75 -2.92
N GLU A 322 -37.65 -12.95 -3.52
CA GLU A 322 -37.95 -12.96 -4.96
C GLU A 322 -37.07 -12.01 -5.78
N ASN A 323 -36.60 -10.92 -5.15
CA ASN A 323 -35.76 -9.89 -5.74
C ASN A 323 -34.41 -9.82 -4.99
N ARG A 324 -33.58 -10.84 -5.20
CA ARG A 324 -32.33 -11.00 -4.46
C ARG A 324 -31.39 -9.82 -4.65
N PRO A 325 -30.78 -9.31 -3.57
CA PRO A 325 -29.69 -8.36 -3.69
C PRO A 325 -28.54 -8.94 -4.55
N VAL A 326 -27.94 -8.10 -5.36
CA VAL A 326 -26.79 -8.47 -6.19
C VAL A 326 -25.53 -7.91 -5.54
N VAL A 327 -24.57 -8.79 -5.27
CA VAL A 327 -23.25 -8.40 -4.76
C VAL A 327 -22.23 -8.57 -5.90
N THR A 328 -21.42 -7.54 -6.09
CA THR A 328 -20.26 -7.57 -7.00
C THR A 328 -19.03 -7.05 -6.29
N TRP A 329 -17.86 -7.39 -6.80
CA TRP A 329 -16.56 -7.08 -6.21
C TRP A 329 -15.71 -6.30 -7.20
N PRO A 330 -16.02 -5.00 -7.41
CA PRO A 330 -15.24 -4.14 -8.30
C PRO A 330 -13.93 -3.68 -7.65
N GLY A 331 -13.06 -3.08 -8.46
CA GLY A 331 -11.87 -2.39 -7.99
C GLY A 331 -10.78 -3.28 -7.40
N GLY A 332 -9.97 -2.72 -6.53
CA GLY A 332 -8.85 -3.38 -5.87
C GLY A 332 -9.30 -4.49 -4.92
N GLN A 333 -8.62 -5.63 -4.98
CA GLN A 333 -8.97 -6.82 -4.21
C GLN A 333 -7.76 -7.27 -3.38
N PHE A 334 -7.52 -6.54 -2.29
CA PHE A 334 -6.37 -6.78 -1.42
C PHE A 334 -6.61 -8.00 -0.51
N ALA A 335 -5.88 -9.08 -0.74
CA ALA A 335 -5.75 -10.15 0.25
C ALA A 335 -4.98 -9.65 1.47
N SER A 336 -4.96 -10.40 2.55
CA SER A 336 -3.99 -10.18 3.64
C SER A 336 -2.62 -10.70 3.24
N GLY A 337 -1.57 -10.13 3.84
CA GLY A 337 -0.20 -10.60 3.70
C GLY A 337 0.50 -10.63 5.05
N SER A 338 1.46 -11.55 5.23
CA SER A 338 2.23 -11.62 6.48
C SER A 338 3.58 -12.30 6.31
N THR A 339 4.50 -11.89 7.16
CA THR A 339 5.76 -12.57 7.46
C THR A 339 5.79 -12.86 8.96
N ASP A 340 6.23 -14.05 9.36
CA ASP A 340 6.27 -14.42 10.77
C ASP A 340 7.07 -13.41 11.59
N ALA A 341 6.57 -13.06 12.77
CA ALA A 341 7.18 -12.05 13.63
C ALA A 341 8.59 -12.46 14.13
N ASP A 342 8.90 -13.74 14.15
CA ASP A 342 10.21 -14.31 14.50
C ASP A 342 11.12 -14.53 13.27
N HIS A 343 10.67 -14.15 12.05
CA HIS A 343 11.50 -14.26 10.86
C HIS A 343 12.80 -13.44 11.01
N PRO A 344 13.97 -13.96 10.57
CA PRO A 344 15.26 -13.28 10.74
C PRO A 344 15.29 -11.83 10.19
N LEU A 345 14.53 -11.51 9.15
CA LEU A 345 14.42 -10.16 8.60
C LEU A 345 13.97 -9.14 9.66
N VAL A 346 13.02 -9.52 10.52
CA VAL A 346 12.50 -8.63 11.59
C VAL A 346 13.59 -8.26 12.57
N ALA A 347 14.36 -9.25 13.04
CA ALA A 347 15.49 -9.01 13.93
C ALA A 347 16.60 -8.20 13.26
N GLN A 348 16.86 -8.43 11.98
CA GLN A 348 17.87 -7.69 11.20
C GLN A 348 17.50 -6.22 11.04
N VAL A 349 16.24 -5.90 10.71
CA VAL A 349 15.77 -4.51 10.65
C VAL A 349 15.81 -3.85 12.02
N SER A 350 15.30 -4.52 13.06
CA SER A 350 15.34 -4.00 14.45
C SER A 350 16.78 -3.70 14.90
N GLY A 351 17.70 -4.61 14.62
CA GLY A 351 19.13 -4.44 14.92
C GLY A 351 19.76 -3.28 14.14
N ALA A 352 19.44 -3.14 12.84
CA ALA A 352 19.92 -2.04 12.02
C ALA A 352 19.44 -0.68 12.56
N VAL A 353 18.17 -0.57 12.94
CA VAL A 353 17.60 0.65 13.54
C VAL A 353 18.33 1.01 14.86
N SER A 354 18.47 0.05 15.76
CA SER A 354 19.12 0.29 17.05
C SER A 354 20.58 0.70 16.89
N LEU A 355 21.31 0.06 15.99
CA LEU A 355 22.74 0.33 15.74
C LEU A 355 22.99 1.67 15.06
N THR A 356 22.02 2.19 14.32
CA THR A 356 22.09 3.53 13.71
C THR A 356 21.53 4.63 14.58
N GLY A 357 21.19 4.33 15.85
CA GLY A 357 20.75 5.30 16.85
C GLY A 357 19.25 5.55 16.89
N GLY A 358 18.46 4.79 16.13
CA GLY A 358 17.00 4.85 16.19
C GLY A 358 16.42 4.15 17.42
N PRO A 359 15.18 4.47 17.80
CA PRO A 359 14.48 3.78 18.86
C PRO A 359 14.16 2.35 18.45
N THR A 360 14.22 1.39 19.39
CA THR A 360 13.85 0.00 19.13
C THR A 360 12.45 -0.08 18.52
N PRO A 361 12.29 -0.59 17.28
CA PRO A 361 11.00 -0.63 16.62
C PRO A 361 10.01 -1.55 17.36
N ARG A 362 8.77 -1.09 17.47
CA ARG A 362 7.66 -1.94 17.92
C ARG A 362 7.12 -2.73 16.75
N LEU A 363 6.82 -4.03 16.95
CA LEU A 363 6.10 -4.82 15.96
C LEU A 363 4.62 -4.45 15.96
N ALA A 364 4.04 -4.41 14.78
CA ALA A 364 2.62 -4.11 14.60
C ALA A 364 2.08 -4.77 13.32
N ALA A 365 0.75 -4.77 13.19
CA ALA A 365 0.05 -5.13 11.96
C ALA A 365 -0.69 -3.90 11.41
N GLY A 366 -0.69 -3.76 10.08
CA GLY A 366 -1.44 -2.73 9.36
C GLY A 366 -2.90 -3.13 9.16
N VAL A 367 -3.82 -2.17 9.33
CA VAL A 367 -5.26 -2.35 9.11
C VAL A 367 -5.68 -2.05 7.67
N TYR A 368 -4.72 -1.90 6.78
CA TYR A 368 -4.87 -1.54 5.37
C TYR A 368 -4.36 -2.65 4.46
N GLY A 369 -4.84 -2.68 3.21
CA GLY A 369 -4.26 -3.51 2.17
C GLY A 369 -2.97 -2.89 1.65
N SER A 370 -2.03 -3.72 1.18
CA SER A 370 -0.77 -3.25 0.60
C SER A 370 -0.15 -4.29 -0.33
N ASP A 371 0.91 -3.91 -1.01
CA ASP A 371 1.69 -4.81 -1.86
C ASP A 371 2.39 -5.94 -1.08
N LEU A 372 2.49 -5.86 0.25
CA LEU A 372 3.07 -6.91 1.09
C LEU A 372 2.46 -8.29 0.76
N ARG A 373 1.15 -8.34 0.51
CA ARG A 373 0.45 -9.58 0.12
C ARG A 373 0.94 -10.19 -1.19
N LEU A 374 1.33 -9.35 -2.16
CA LEU A 374 1.83 -9.82 -3.45
C LEU A 374 3.22 -10.41 -3.30
N TYR A 375 4.09 -9.73 -2.56
CA TYR A 375 5.43 -10.22 -2.26
C TYR A 375 5.40 -11.51 -1.45
N THR A 376 4.64 -11.56 -0.35
CA THR A 376 4.56 -12.76 0.52
C THR A 376 3.76 -13.90 -0.11
N GLY A 377 2.65 -13.59 -0.79
CA GLY A 377 1.76 -14.58 -1.38
C GLY A 377 2.24 -15.05 -2.77
N TYR A 378 2.16 -14.18 -3.77
CA TYR A 378 2.52 -14.52 -5.15
C TYR A 378 4.04 -14.71 -5.32
N GLY A 379 4.83 -13.78 -4.78
CA GLY A 379 6.29 -13.80 -4.88
C GLY A 379 6.97 -14.82 -3.98
N GLY A 380 6.31 -15.26 -2.91
CA GLY A 380 6.91 -16.15 -1.90
C GLY A 380 8.11 -15.53 -1.17
N ILE A 381 8.18 -14.19 -1.10
CA ILE A 381 9.31 -13.43 -0.57
C ILE A 381 8.95 -12.96 0.84
N PRO A 382 9.68 -13.34 1.89
CA PRO A 382 9.51 -12.75 3.23
C PRO A 382 9.63 -11.23 3.17
N THR A 383 8.56 -10.53 3.52
CA THR A 383 8.43 -9.08 3.32
C THR A 383 7.84 -8.41 4.56
N ILE A 384 8.35 -7.25 4.90
CA ILE A 384 7.84 -6.39 5.98
C ILE A 384 7.73 -4.95 5.50
N HIS A 385 6.94 -4.11 6.19
CA HIS A 385 7.06 -2.66 6.02
C HIS A 385 7.97 -2.06 7.07
N TYR A 386 8.83 -1.16 6.63
CA TYR A 386 9.61 -0.28 7.47
C TYR A 386 10.04 0.93 6.66
N GLY A 387 9.48 2.09 6.94
CA GLY A 387 9.76 3.32 6.21
C GLY A 387 9.41 4.59 6.99
N PRO A 388 9.76 5.76 6.45
CA PRO A 388 9.55 7.05 7.07
C PRO A 388 8.11 7.52 6.94
N GLY A 389 7.66 8.37 7.85
CA GLY A 389 6.32 8.95 7.86
C GLY A 389 5.35 8.25 8.80
N ASP A 390 4.24 8.89 9.07
CA ASP A 390 3.12 8.35 9.86
C ASP A 390 1.92 8.12 8.95
N ILE A 391 1.39 6.90 8.94
CA ILE A 391 0.20 6.55 8.14
C ILE A 391 -1.01 7.45 8.44
N ALA A 392 -1.03 8.11 9.59
CA ALA A 392 -2.08 9.08 9.93
C ALA A 392 -2.03 10.35 9.08
N ASP A 393 -0.86 10.67 8.50
CA ASP A 393 -0.70 11.80 7.57
C ASP A 393 -1.00 11.40 6.11
N ALA A 394 -1.01 10.10 5.80
CA ALA A 394 -1.33 9.59 4.46
C ALA A 394 -2.76 9.94 4.04
N HIS A 395 -2.95 10.25 2.75
CA HIS A 395 -4.24 10.63 2.13
C HIS A 395 -4.91 11.88 2.74
N ALA A 396 -4.33 12.47 3.78
CA ALA A 396 -4.85 13.67 4.43
C ALA A 396 -4.40 14.94 3.71
N PRO A 397 -5.12 16.07 3.86
CA PRO A 397 -4.58 17.39 3.54
C PRO A 397 -3.35 17.69 4.40
N LEU A 398 -2.41 18.47 3.86
CA LEU A 398 -1.15 18.79 4.52
C LEU A 398 -0.29 17.54 4.85
N GLU A 399 -0.43 16.50 4.05
CA GLU A 399 0.44 15.33 4.10
C GLU A 399 1.92 15.75 4.14
N LYS A 400 2.70 15.11 5.01
CA LYS A 400 4.09 15.48 5.25
C LYS A 400 4.92 14.31 5.74
N VAL A 401 6.23 14.46 5.64
CA VAL A 401 7.21 13.58 6.28
C VAL A 401 8.22 14.41 7.10
N ASP A 402 8.55 13.94 8.29
CA ASP A 402 9.62 14.49 9.12
C ASP A 402 10.99 14.14 8.51
N LEU A 403 11.85 15.15 8.31
CA LEU A 403 13.14 14.96 7.65
C LEU A 403 14.16 14.23 8.52
N ASP A 404 14.13 14.42 9.84
CA ASP A 404 15.02 13.70 10.76
C ASP A 404 14.66 12.21 10.78
N GLN A 405 13.35 11.89 10.77
CA GLN A 405 12.88 10.51 10.65
C GLN A 405 13.27 9.88 9.31
N LEU A 406 13.15 10.63 8.20
CA LEU A 406 13.57 10.18 6.88
C LEU A 406 15.07 9.80 6.87
N VAL A 407 15.94 10.64 7.42
CA VAL A 407 17.38 10.38 7.55
C VAL A 407 17.63 9.15 8.42
N GLN A 408 16.97 9.05 9.58
CA GLN A 408 17.14 7.93 10.51
C GLN A 408 16.75 6.59 9.89
N VAL A 409 15.62 6.54 9.18
CA VAL A 409 15.18 5.33 8.46
C VAL A 409 16.16 4.97 7.34
N THR A 410 16.62 5.96 6.58
CA THR A 410 17.60 5.74 5.51
C THR A 410 18.89 5.14 6.03
N ARG A 411 19.42 5.62 7.16
CA ARG A 411 20.63 5.05 7.81
C ARG A 411 20.43 3.57 8.18
N ALA A 412 19.26 3.21 8.70
CA ALA A 412 18.94 1.83 9.03
C ALA A 412 18.84 0.94 7.77
N LEU A 413 18.26 1.45 6.69
CA LEU A 413 18.18 0.73 5.41
C LEU A 413 19.56 0.53 4.76
N VAL A 414 20.45 1.52 4.84
CA VAL A 414 21.86 1.39 4.38
C VAL A 414 22.55 0.24 5.13
N LEU A 415 22.46 0.21 6.46
CA LEU A 415 23.06 -0.84 7.26
C LEU A 415 22.44 -2.21 6.98
N LEU A 416 21.12 -2.27 6.81
CA LEU A 416 20.42 -3.50 6.44
C LEU A 416 20.90 -4.02 5.08
N ALA A 417 21.03 -3.15 4.08
CA ALA A 417 21.51 -3.51 2.75
C ALA A 417 22.93 -4.10 2.78
N ILE A 418 23.85 -3.46 3.52
CA ILE A 418 25.22 -3.96 3.71
C ILE A 418 25.21 -5.35 4.35
N ARG A 419 24.43 -5.56 5.39
CA ARG A 419 24.41 -6.82 6.15
C ARG A 419 23.72 -7.95 5.40
N ARG A 420 22.72 -7.62 4.61
CA ARG A 420 21.99 -8.62 3.82
C ARG A 420 22.71 -9.00 2.53
N CYS A 421 23.32 -8.02 1.87
CA CYS A 421 23.98 -8.24 0.59
C CYS A 421 25.46 -8.58 0.73
N GLY A 422 26.10 -8.31 1.89
CA GLY A 422 27.53 -8.47 2.11
C GLY A 422 28.36 -7.40 1.42
N LEU A 423 29.50 -7.02 2.02
CA LEU A 423 30.50 -6.17 1.36
C LEU A 423 31.52 -7.05 0.66
N ALA A 424 31.67 -6.90 -0.65
CA ALA A 424 32.70 -7.59 -1.39
C ALA A 424 34.11 -7.13 -0.94
N ALA A 425 35.04 -8.08 -0.92
CA ALA A 425 36.42 -7.85 -0.47
C ALA A 425 37.20 -6.92 -1.43
#